data_8fe515b69ed191122f381f6a9fa13d8b
#
_entry.id   8fe515b69ed191122f381f6a9fa13d8b
#
_cell.length_a   1.000
_cell.length_b   1.000
_cell.length_c   1.000
_cell.angle_alpha   90.00
_cell.angle_beta   90.00
_cell.angle_gamma   90.00
#
_symmetry.space_group_name_H-M   'P 1'
#
loop_
_entity.id
_entity.type
_entity.pdbx_description
1 polymer ?
#
loop_
_entity_poly.entity_id
_entity_poly.type
_entity_poly.pdbx_seq_one_letter_code
_entity_poly.pdbx_strand_id
1 'polypeptide(L)'
;MIIATGLAPILSMVKLPTRELVAVLVATSFAAGLNLYATVATLGLLARAGVLPLPPTLTVLTHWSVIAICSAIFAIEFFADKIPAFDLIWNALHTFIRVPVAALIAYRATAALSPWEQLAATLAGGVIALAAHGGKTAVRAAVTPSPEPISNMVLSLGEDGLAVFLTWFATQHPYSAAAIVGILLIIIAFLVRWVVRSLRALFRGAEEELGVASPPRT
;
A
#
# COMPACT_ATOMS: atom_id res chain seq x y z
N MET A 1 39.04 32.78 8.74
CA MET A 1 38.84 31.90 7.60
C MET A 1 39.19 30.47 8.01
N ILE A 2 38.52 29.87 8.99
CA ILE A 2 38.66 28.45 9.41
C ILE A 2 37.37 28.11 10.19
N ILE A 3 36.22 27.89 9.58
CA ILE A 3 35.03 27.22 10.16
C ILE A 3 34.14 26.60 9.04
N ALA A 4 34.71 26.13 7.94
CA ALA A 4 33.90 25.55 6.86
C ALA A 4 34.26 24.08 6.53
N THR A 5 35.12 23.41 7.33
CA THR A 5 35.62 22.06 6.97
C THR A 5 35.15 20.95 7.90
N GLY A 6 34.15 21.18 8.77
CA GLY A 6 33.72 20.21 9.77
C GLY A 6 32.38 19.49 9.53
N LEU A 7 31.58 19.89 8.55
CA LEU A 7 30.23 19.33 8.36
C LEU A 7 30.07 18.35 7.16
N ALA A 8 31.09 18.23 6.32
CA ALA A 8 31.04 17.37 5.14
C ALA A 8 31.11 15.85 5.42
N PRO A 9 31.73 15.32 6.50
CA PRO A 9 31.78 13.88 6.72
C PRO A 9 30.56 13.31 7.49
N ILE A 10 29.66 14.13 8.04
CA ILE A 10 28.50 13.64 8.81
C ILE A 10 27.32 13.33 7.87
N LEU A 11 27.36 13.77 6.63
CA LEU A 11 26.42 13.42 5.57
C LEU A 11 26.86 12.21 4.73
N SER A 12 27.77 11.38 5.19
CA SER A 12 27.95 10.05 4.64
C SER A 12 26.71 9.24 4.97
N MET A 13 25.77 9.30 4.05
CA MET A 13 24.51 8.61 4.00
C MET A 13 24.60 7.25 4.69
N VAL A 14 23.91 7.08 5.81
CA VAL A 14 23.60 5.77 6.36
C VAL A 14 22.70 5.10 5.32
N LYS A 15 23.31 4.43 4.34
CA LYS A 15 22.59 3.57 3.41
C LYS A 15 22.10 2.40 4.21
N LEU A 16 20.79 2.22 4.24
CA LEU A 16 20.23 0.97 4.76
C LEU A 16 20.89 -0.20 4.02
N PRO A 17 21.32 -1.26 4.71
CA PRO A 17 21.75 -2.49 4.04
C PRO A 17 20.67 -2.94 3.06
N THR A 18 21.07 -3.48 1.90
CA THR A 18 20.12 -3.86 0.83
C THR A 18 18.97 -4.73 1.33
N ARG A 19 19.24 -5.64 2.27
CA ARG A 19 18.22 -6.52 2.86
C ARG A 19 17.18 -5.75 3.68
N GLU A 20 17.62 -4.76 4.46
CA GLU A 20 16.71 -3.90 5.23
C GLU A 20 15.91 -2.99 4.31
N LEU A 21 16.54 -2.44 3.27
CA LEU A 21 15.86 -1.65 2.25
C LEU A 21 14.73 -2.46 1.60
N VAL A 22 14.98 -3.71 1.20
CA VAL A 22 13.94 -4.58 0.63
C VAL A 22 12.81 -4.82 1.62
N ALA A 23 13.12 -5.09 2.89
CA ALA A 23 12.11 -5.30 3.91
C ALA A 23 11.25 -4.04 4.16
N VAL A 24 11.87 -2.85 4.22
CA VAL A 24 11.15 -1.56 4.30
C VAL A 24 10.26 -1.36 3.08
N LEU A 25 10.75 -1.67 1.88
CA LEU A 25 9.98 -1.53 0.65
C LEU A 25 8.76 -2.46 0.60
N VAL A 26 8.88 -3.69 1.08
CA VAL A 26 7.75 -4.62 1.19
C VAL A 26 6.66 -4.01 2.07
N ALA A 27 7.03 -3.51 3.25
CA ALA A 27 6.07 -2.93 4.19
C ALA A 27 5.44 -1.63 3.68
N THR A 28 6.25 -0.72 3.13
CA THR A 28 5.76 0.58 2.62
C THR A 28 4.94 0.42 1.34
N SER A 29 5.26 -0.55 0.47
CA SER A 29 4.45 -0.85 -0.71
C SER A 29 3.08 -1.40 -0.32
N PHE A 30 3.01 -2.27 0.67
CA PHE A 30 1.75 -2.77 1.22
C PHE A 30 0.94 -1.62 1.84
N ALA A 31 1.56 -0.81 2.67
CA ALA A 31 0.94 0.37 3.28
C ALA A 31 0.39 1.34 2.22
N ALA A 32 1.16 1.62 1.16
CA ALA A 32 0.73 2.47 0.05
C ALA A 32 -0.46 1.87 -0.74
N GLY A 33 -0.56 0.54 -0.79
CA GLY A 33 -1.73 -0.16 -1.34
C GLY A 33 -2.99 0.02 -0.49
N LEU A 34 -2.86 0.10 0.82
CA LEU A 34 -3.98 0.38 1.75
C LEU A 34 -4.37 1.86 1.69
N ASN A 35 -3.43 2.76 1.97
CA ASN A 35 -3.60 4.20 1.86
C ASN A 35 -2.29 4.88 1.43
N LEU A 36 -2.25 5.29 0.16
CA LEU A 36 -1.06 5.91 -0.44
C LEU A 36 -0.70 7.23 0.24
N TYR A 37 -1.70 8.06 0.48
CA TYR A 37 -1.46 9.42 0.97
C TYR A 37 -1.01 9.42 2.42
N ALA A 38 -1.59 8.58 3.26
CA ALA A 38 -1.14 8.35 4.63
C ALA A 38 0.30 7.83 4.65
N THR A 39 0.64 6.87 3.77
CA THR A 39 1.99 6.32 3.65
C THR A 39 3.01 7.38 3.24
N VAL A 40 2.73 8.16 2.20
CA VAL A 40 3.64 9.22 1.71
C VAL A 40 3.83 10.32 2.77
N ALA A 41 2.74 10.78 3.39
CA ALA A 41 2.81 11.76 4.46
C ALA A 41 3.64 11.26 5.65
N THR A 42 3.42 10.00 6.06
CA THR A 42 4.17 9.37 7.16
C THR A 42 5.66 9.24 6.82
N LEU A 43 6.02 8.77 5.62
CA LEU A 43 7.42 8.70 5.17
C LEU A 43 8.09 10.07 5.19
N GLY A 44 7.40 11.10 4.67
CA GLY A 44 7.90 12.46 4.66
C GLY A 44 8.13 13.02 6.07
N LEU A 45 7.20 12.80 6.99
CA LEU A 45 7.30 13.23 8.38
C LEU A 45 8.43 12.50 9.13
N LEU A 46 8.53 11.16 8.98
CA LEU A 46 9.59 10.36 9.59
C LEU A 46 10.98 10.75 9.09
N ALA A 47 11.09 11.07 7.80
CA ALA A 47 12.36 11.53 7.22
C ALA A 47 12.73 12.92 7.76
N ARG A 48 11.79 13.84 7.88
CA ARG A 48 12.03 15.16 8.48
C ARG A 48 12.37 15.09 9.97
N ALA A 49 11.78 14.15 10.68
CA ALA A 49 12.10 13.89 12.09
C ALA A 49 13.47 13.20 12.29
N GLY A 50 14.17 12.85 11.19
CA GLY A 50 15.46 12.16 11.25
C GLY A 50 15.36 10.68 11.65
N VAL A 51 14.15 10.12 11.67
CA VAL A 51 13.89 8.72 12.03
C VAL A 51 14.18 7.77 10.86
N LEU A 52 13.91 8.23 9.63
CA LEU A 52 14.11 7.46 8.40
C LEU A 52 15.10 8.17 7.47
N PRO A 53 16.29 7.61 7.21
CA PRO A 53 17.17 8.12 6.16
C PRO A 53 16.60 7.75 4.79
N LEU A 54 16.08 8.73 4.05
CA LEU A 54 15.61 8.52 2.68
C LEU A 54 16.77 8.59 1.68
N PRO A 55 16.76 7.76 0.63
CA PRO A 55 17.65 7.93 -0.52
C PRO A 55 17.49 9.32 -1.13
N PRO A 56 18.54 9.90 -1.75
CA PRO A 56 18.48 11.23 -2.38
C PRO A 56 17.38 11.36 -3.44
N THR A 57 17.06 10.26 -4.09
CA THR A 57 15.99 10.16 -5.09
C THR A 57 14.57 10.29 -4.53
N LEU A 58 14.41 10.17 -3.21
CA LEU A 58 13.14 10.31 -2.49
C LEU A 58 13.07 11.55 -1.59
N THR A 59 14.05 12.44 -1.62
CA THR A 59 14.05 13.68 -0.81
C THR A 59 12.85 14.58 -1.10
N VAL A 60 12.23 14.47 -2.27
CA VAL A 60 10.98 15.16 -2.61
C VAL A 60 9.87 14.89 -1.60
N LEU A 61 9.83 13.72 -0.99
CA LEU A 61 8.83 13.35 0.03
C LEU A 61 8.96 14.19 1.31
N THR A 62 10.13 14.78 1.56
CA THR A 62 10.36 15.63 2.74
C THR A 62 9.87 17.07 2.56
N HIS A 63 9.45 17.47 1.37
CA HIS A 63 8.93 18.81 1.13
C HIS A 63 7.59 19.00 1.85
N TRP A 64 7.45 20.13 2.54
CA TRP A 64 6.20 20.45 3.25
C TRP A 64 4.98 20.48 2.35
N SER A 65 5.14 20.91 1.09
CA SER A 65 4.06 20.90 0.11
C SER A 65 3.57 19.49 -0.18
N VAL A 66 4.47 18.51 -0.34
CA VAL A 66 4.11 17.10 -0.56
C VAL A 66 3.41 16.52 0.66
N ILE A 67 3.97 16.75 1.86
CA ILE A 67 3.37 16.28 3.12
C ILE A 67 1.98 16.89 3.31
N ALA A 68 1.84 18.21 3.12
CA ALA A 68 0.57 18.90 3.29
C ALA A 68 -0.49 18.45 2.29
N ILE A 69 -0.13 18.31 1.00
CA ILE A 69 -1.05 17.82 -0.03
C ILE A 69 -1.48 16.38 0.28
N CYS A 70 -0.53 15.50 0.59
CA CYS A 70 -0.87 14.11 0.94
C CYS A 70 -1.72 14.02 2.21
N SER A 71 -1.43 14.82 3.23
CA SER A 71 -2.25 14.87 4.45
C SER A 71 -3.65 15.39 4.18
N ALA A 72 -3.81 16.40 3.31
CA ALA A 72 -5.12 16.92 2.92
C ALA A 72 -5.93 15.88 2.12
N ILE A 73 -5.29 15.20 1.15
CA ILE A 73 -5.97 14.16 0.37
C ILE A 73 -6.30 12.94 1.27
N PHE A 74 -5.43 12.58 2.19
CA PHE A 74 -5.71 11.56 3.20
C PHE A 74 -6.95 11.92 4.04
N ALA A 75 -7.06 13.16 4.49
CA ALA A 75 -8.24 13.62 5.22
C ALA A 75 -9.52 13.54 4.35
N ILE A 76 -9.44 13.92 3.08
CA ILE A 76 -10.56 13.79 2.14
C ILE A 76 -10.95 12.31 1.97
N GLU A 77 -9.98 11.43 1.74
CA GLU A 77 -10.19 9.99 1.61
C GLU A 77 -10.83 9.40 2.86
N PHE A 78 -10.32 9.77 4.03
CA PHE A 78 -10.86 9.32 5.32
C PHE A 78 -12.35 9.62 5.47
N PHE A 79 -12.84 10.78 5.00
CA PHE A 79 -14.25 11.10 5.02
C PHE A 79 -15.03 10.45 3.86
N ALA A 80 -14.42 10.36 2.69
CA ALA A 80 -14.98 9.77 1.48
C ALA A 80 -15.31 8.28 1.68
N ASP A 81 -14.44 7.54 2.32
CA ASP A 81 -14.58 6.11 2.64
C ASP A 81 -15.81 5.80 3.52
N LYS A 82 -16.44 6.82 4.12
CA LYS A 82 -17.66 6.66 4.93
C LYS A 82 -18.94 6.73 4.09
N ILE A 83 -18.84 7.10 2.81
CA ILE A 83 -19.97 7.21 1.87
C ILE A 83 -19.86 6.05 0.88
N PRO A 84 -20.67 4.96 0.99
CA PRO A 84 -20.45 3.72 0.25
C PRO A 84 -20.38 3.87 -1.27
N ALA A 85 -21.24 4.71 -1.86
CA ALA A 85 -21.23 4.93 -3.31
C ALA A 85 -20.00 5.72 -3.78
N PHE A 86 -19.54 6.66 -2.96
CA PHE A 86 -18.33 7.45 -3.25
C PHE A 86 -17.07 6.61 -3.07
N ASP A 87 -17.01 5.78 -2.03
CA ASP A 87 -15.91 4.87 -1.75
C ASP A 87 -15.61 3.93 -2.93
N LEU A 88 -16.64 3.36 -3.55
CA LEU A 88 -16.47 2.45 -4.69
C LEU A 88 -15.79 3.14 -5.88
N ILE A 89 -16.28 4.34 -6.25
CA ILE A 89 -15.72 5.12 -7.37
C ILE A 89 -14.31 5.60 -7.02
N TRP A 90 -14.12 6.10 -5.80
CA TRP A 90 -12.84 6.59 -5.31
C TRP A 90 -11.77 5.50 -5.33
N ASN A 91 -12.07 4.33 -4.80
CA ASN A 91 -11.15 3.19 -4.81
C ASN A 91 -10.83 2.70 -6.23
N ALA A 92 -11.81 2.65 -7.13
CA ALA A 92 -11.57 2.26 -8.53
C ALA A 92 -10.59 3.23 -9.22
N LEU A 93 -10.79 4.54 -9.07
CA LEU A 93 -9.88 5.56 -9.63
C LEU A 93 -8.49 5.50 -9.01
N HIS A 94 -8.42 5.30 -7.69
CA HIS A 94 -7.15 5.28 -6.96
C HIS A 94 -6.31 4.03 -7.21
N THR A 95 -6.87 2.95 -7.75
CA THR A 95 -6.09 1.80 -8.23
C THR A 95 -5.03 2.24 -9.24
N PHE A 96 -5.41 3.12 -10.17
CA PHE A 96 -4.53 3.66 -11.22
C PHE A 96 -3.49 4.66 -10.68
N ILE A 97 -3.61 5.11 -9.46
CA ILE A 97 -2.67 6.03 -8.82
C ILE A 97 -1.78 5.25 -7.82
N ARG A 98 -2.38 4.48 -6.93
CA ARG A 98 -1.67 3.79 -5.83
C ARG A 98 -0.62 2.81 -6.33
N VAL A 99 -0.97 1.99 -7.29
CA VAL A 99 -0.07 0.94 -7.81
C VAL A 99 1.12 1.56 -8.54
N PRO A 100 0.96 2.47 -9.51
CA PRO A 100 2.09 3.13 -10.16
C PRO A 100 2.95 3.96 -9.21
N VAL A 101 2.36 4.66 -8.24
CA VAL A 101 3.13 5.47 -7.29
C VAL A 101 3.91 4.60 -6.32
N ALA A 102 3.35 3.48 -5.83
CA ALA A 102 4.09 2.53 -5.01
C ALA A 102 5.26 1.91 -5.78
N ALA A 103 5.05 1.53 -7.05
CA ALA A 103 6.10 1.06 -7.93
C ALA A 103 7.18 2.12 -8.17
N LEU A 104 6.79 3.39 -8.36
CA LEU A 104 7.72 4.52 -8.52
C LEU A 104 8.53 4.77 -7.25
N ILE A 105 7.94 4.69 -6.07
CA ILE A 105 8.66 4.81 -4.80
C ILE A 105 9.71 3.70 -4.68
N ALA A 106 9.33 2.46 -4.98
CA ALA A 106 10.26 1.32 -4.98
C ALA A 106 11.40 1.51 -5.99
N TYR A 107 11.08 1.97 -7.21
CA TYR A 107 12.07 2.31 -8.23
C TYR A 107 13.07 3.37 -7.74
N ARG A 108 12.57 4.46 -7.18
CA ARG A 108 13.39 5.56 -6.68
C ARG A 108 14.22 5.16 -5.46
N ALA A 109 13.64 4.36 -4.57
CA ALA A 109 14.35 3.87 -3.38
C ALA A 109 15.54 2.96 -3.72
N THR A 110 15.45 2.23 -4.82
CA THR A 110 16.45 1.25 -5.27
C THR A 110 17.38 1.76 -6.36
N ALA A 111 17.43 3.07 -6.60
CA ALA A 111 18.24 3.69 -7.66
C ALA A 111 19.76 3.40 -7.56
N ALA A 112 20.25 2.97 -6.39
CA ALA A 112 21.64 2.58 -6.18
C ALA A 112 21.94 1.09 -6.44
N LEU A 113 20.91 0.28 -6.72
CA LEU A 113 21.02 -1.14 -7.02
C LEU A 113 21.29 -1.37 -8.52
N SER A 114 21.59 -2.61 -8.87
CA SER A 114 21.70 -2.98 -10.29
C SER A 114 20.36 -2.81 -11.02
N PRO A 115 20.36 -2.60 -12.35
CA PRO A 115 19.12 -2.41 -13.12
C PRO A 115 18.10 -3.53 -12.94
N TRP A 116 18.54 -4.78 -12.81
CA TRP A 116 17.67 -5.92 -12.59
C TRP A 116 17.04 -5.94 -11.19
N GLU A 117 17.82 -5.62 -10.17
CA GLU A 117 17.32 -5.51 -8.78
C GLU A 117 16.33 -4.35 -8.65
N GLN A 118 16.62 -3.22 -9.31
CA GLN A 118 15.74 -2.07 -9.35
C GLN A 118 14.41 -2.42 -10.06
N LEU A 119 14.47 -3.11 -11.20
CA LEU A 119 13.27 -3.58 -11.91
C LEU A 119 12.47 -4.56 -11.05
N ALA A 120 13.14 -5.55 -10.45
CA ALA A 120 12.48 -6.52 -9.56
C ALA A 120 11.80 -5.84 -8.37
N ALA A 121 12.46 -4.89 -7.71
CA ALA A 121 11.89 -4.11 -6.61
C ALA A 121 10.68 -3.27 -7.05
N THR A 122 10.76 -2.66 -8.24
CA THR A 122 9.66 -1.89 -8.83
C THR A 122 8.43 -2.75 -9.07
N LEU A 123 8.61 -3.89 -9.72
CA LEU A 123 7.53 -4.84 -9.99
C LEU A 123 6.95 -5.41 -8.69
N ALA A 124 7.81 -5.81 -7.76
CA ALA A 124 7.37 -6.32 -6.45
C ALA A 124 6.58 -5.26 -5.68
N GLY A 125 7.05 -4.01 -5.63
CA GLY A 125 6.36 -2.91 -4.97
C GLY A 125 4.96 -2.67 -5.56
N GLY A 126 4.85 -2.64 -6.89
CA GLY A 126 3.57 -2.50 -7.59
C GLY A 126 2.63 -3.67 -7.31
N VAL A 127 3.13 -4.92 -7.39
CA VAL A 127 2.33 -6.13 -7.12
C VAL A 127 1.85 -6.20 -5.67
N ILE A 128 2.72 -5.86 -4.70
CA ILE A 128 2.36 -5.82 -3.28
C ILE A 128 1.27 -4.77 -3.03
N ALA A 129 1.42 -3.57 -3.60
CA ALA A 129 0.43 -2.51 -3.48
C ALA A 129 -0.91 -2.91 -4.13
N LEU A 130 -0.87 -3.55 -5.30
CA LEU A 130 -2.06 -4.09 -5.97
C LEU A 130 -2.76 -5.16 -5.13
N ALA A 131 -1.99 -6.08 -4.53
CA ALA A 131 -2.53 -7.12 -3.66
C ALA A 131 -3.18 -6.53 -2.39
N ALA A 132 -2.53 -5.56 -1.75
CA ALA A 132 -3.08 -4.85 -0.59
C ALA A 132 -4.37 -4.11 -0.94
N HIS A 133 -4.38 -3.36 -2.05
CA HIS A 133 -5.54 -2.63 -2.52
C HIS A 133 -6.69 -3.57 -2.94
N GLY A 134 -6.39 -4.64 -3.66
CA GLY A 134 -7.37 -5.66 -4.03
C GLY A 134 -7.94 -6.39 -2.81
N GLY A 135 -7.11 -6.66 -1.80
CA GLY A 135 -7.55 -7.22 -0.52
C GLY A 135 -8.52 -6.31 0.23
N LYS A 136 -8.17 -5.01 0.33
CA LYS A 136 -9.07 -3.96 0.87
C LYS A 136 -10.41 -3.99 0.15
N THR A 137 -10.40 -3.93 -1.17
CA THR A 137 -11.62 -3.92 -1.99
C THR A 137 -12.45 -5.20 -1.81
N ALA A 138 -11.81 -6.37 -1.75
CA ALA A 138 -12.49 -7.65 -1.54
C ALA A 138 -13.17 -7.74 -0.17
N VAL A 139 -12.50 -7.28 0.90
CA VAL A 139 -13.07 -7.23 2.24
C VAL A 139 -14.26 -6.29 2.29
N ARG A 140 -14.14 -5.10 1.70
CA ARG A 140 -15.25 -4.13 1.62
C ARG A 140 -16.44 -4.68 0.85
N ALA A 141 -16.21 -5.32 -0.31
CA ALA A 141 -17.29 -5.94 -1.08
C ALA A 141 -18.02 -7.04 -0.31
N ALA A 142 -17.33 -7.77 0.57
CA ALA A 142 -17.94 -8.79 1.42
C ALA A 142 -18.78 -8.20 2.56
N VAL A 143 -18.46 -6.99 3.04
CA VAL A 143 -19.13 -6.32 4.17
C VAL A 143 -20.23 -5.37 3.71
N THR A 144 -20.14 -4.79 2.50
CA THR A 144 -21.10 -3.81 1.94
C THR A 144 -22.57 -4.28 1.93
N PRO A 145 -22.92 -5.59 1.78
CA PRO A 145 -24.29 -6.04 1.88
C PRO A 145 -24.92 -5.87 3.27
N SER A 146 -24.09 -5.65 4.31
CA SER A 146 -24.58 -5.34 5.65
C SER A 146 -25.06 -3.87 5.70
N PRO A 147 -26.29 -3.59 6.14
CA PRO A 147 -26.82 -2.22 6.18
C PRO A 147 -26.19 -1.33 7.26
N GLU A 148 -25.13 -1.81 7.92
CA GLU A 148 -24.53 -1.11 9.06
C GLU A 148 -23.34 -0.23 8.63
N PRO A 149 -23.46 1.13 8.74
CA PRO A 149 -22.35 2.05 8.42
C PRO A 149 -21.14 1.89 9.34
N ILE A 150 -21.30 1.28 10.51
CA ILE A 150 -20.28 1.12 11.54
C ILE A 150 -19.15 0.19 11.05
N SER A 151 -19.49 -0.91 10.38
CA SER A 151 -18.49 -1.88 9.87
C SER A 151 -17.53 -1.25 8.86
N ASN A 152 -18.04 -0.44 7.95
CA ASN A 152 -17.22 0.28 6.97
C ASN A 152 -16.29 1.31 7.62
N MET A 153 -16.79 1.99 8.67
CA MET A 153 -16.01 2.98 9.41
C MET A 153 -14.86 2.33 10.19
N VAL A 154 -15.13 1.19 10.84
CA VAL A 154 -14.10 0.43 11.59
C VAL A 154 -13.03 -0.12 10.63
N LEU A 155 -13.45 -0.65 9.47
CA LEU A 155 -12.51 -1.12 8.45
C LEU A 155 -11.63 0.02 7.92
N SER A 156 -12.22 1.17 7.57
CA SER A 156 -11.47 2.35 7.11
C SER A 156 -10.43 2.80 8.13
N LEU A 157 -10.83 2.95 9.40
CA LEU A 157 -9.90 3.30 10.48
C LEU A 157 -8.78 2.27 10.66
N GLY A 158 -9.12 0.98 10.55
CA GLY A 158 -8.15 -0.11 10.65
C GLY A 158 -7.14 -0.09 9.50
N GLU A 159 -7.58 0.13 8.27
CA GLU A 159 -6.74 0.22 7.08
C GLU A 159 -5.79 1.41 7.16
N ASP A 160 -6.30 2.57 7.52
CA ASP A 160 -5.52 3.81 7.65
C ASP A 160 -4.51 3.71 8.79
N GLY A 161 -4.95 3.21 9.95
CA GLY A 161 -4.09 2.95 11.09
C GLY A 161 -2.99 1.94 10.77
N LEU A 162 -3.32 0.88 10.03
CA LEU A 162 -2.36 -0.13 9.59
C LEU A 162 -1.35 0.44 8.59
N ALA A 163 -1.78 1.30 7.67
CA ALA A 163 -0.87 1.94 6.71
C ALA A 163 0.16 2.84 7.41
N VAL A 164 -0.30 3.69 8.33
CA VAL A 164 0.58 4.55 9.14
C VAL A 164 1.49 3.71 10.04
N PHE A 165 0.93 2.73 10.74
CA PHE A 165 1.67 1.84 11.63
C PHE A 165 2.76 1.06 10.89
N LEU A 166 2.43 0.39 9.79
CA LEU A 166 3.42 -0.39 9.03
C LEU A 166 4.53 0.50 8.46
N THR A 167 4.19 1.71 8.00
CA THR A 167 5.17 2.66 7.50
C THR A 167 6.16 3.07 8.60
N TRP A 168 5.65 3.40 9.78
CA TRP A 168 6.49 3.72 10.94
C TRP A 168 7.25 2.49 11.46
N PHE A 169 6.57 1.36 11.65
CA PHE A 169 7.14 0.15 12.23
C PHE A 169 8.27 -0.42 11.36
N ALA A 170 8.14 -0.31 10.03
CA ALA A 170 9.17 -0.74 9.10
C ALA A 170 10.50 0.03 9.27
N THR A 171 10.45 1.26 9.79
CA THR A 171 11.68 2.04 10.04
C THR A 171 12.46 1.56 11.27
N GLN A 172 11.78 0.93 12.22
CA GLN A 172 12.35 0.43 13.46
C GLN A 172 12.63 -1.07 13.40
N HIS A 173 11.74 -1.82 12.74
CA HIS A 173 11.74 -3.29 12.70
C HIS A 173 11.45 -3.80 11.28
N PRO A 174 12.36 -3.56 10.31
CA PRO A 174 12.10 -3.84 8.89
C PRO A 174 11.70 -5.30 8.62
N TYR A 175 12.42 -6.27 9.19
CA TYR A 175 12.14 -7.69 8.98
C TYR A 175 10.81 -8.13 9.60
N SER A 176 10.47 -7.62 10.78
CA SER A 176 9.19 -7.90 11.44
C SER A 176 8.03 -7.31 10.65
N ALA A 177 8.19 -6.09 10.12
CA ALA A 177 7.19 -5.46 9.26
C ALA A 177 6.98 -6.26 7.97
N ALA A 178 8.05 -6.69 7.32
CA ALA A 178 7.97 -7.54 6.12
C ALA A 178 7.31 -8.91 6.43
N ALA A 179 7.59 -9.51 7.59
CA ALA A 179 6.94 -10.75 8.02
C ALA A 179 5.43 -10.58 8.25
N ILE A 180 5.02 -9.48 8.91
CA ILE A 180 3.59 -9.12 9.06
C ILE A 180 2.94 -8.99 7.69
N VAL A 181 3.56 -8.26 6.77
CA VAL A 181 3.03 -8.11 5.40
C VAL A 181 2.94 -9.44 4.68
N GLY A 182 3.94 -10.32 4.83
CA GLY A 182 3.89 -11.68 4.28
C GLY A 182 2.65 -12.46 4.76
N ILE A 183 2.36 -12.41 6.06
CA ILE A 183 1.17 -13.03 6.64
C ILE A 183 -0.11 -12.40 6.08
N LEU A 184 -0.17 -11.07 6.00
CA LEU A 184 -1.33 -10.35 5.46
C LEU A 184 -1.58 -10.70 3.99
N LEU A 185 -0.53 -10.81 3.17
CA LEU A 185 -0.64 -11.22 1.77
C LEU A 185 -1.18 -12.66 1.63
N ILE A 186 -0.76 -13.57 2.51
CA ILE A 186 -1.30 -14.93 2.55
C ILE A 186 -2.79 -14.91 2.89
N ILE A 187 -3.18 -14.15 3.91
CA ILE A 187 -4.59 -13.98 4.30
C ILE A 187 -5.41 -13.41 3.13
N ILE A 188 -4.91 -12.36 2.48
CA ILE A 188 -5.56 -11.74 1.32
C ILE A 188 -5.72 -12.76 0.19
N ALA A 189 -4.69 -13.55 -0.11
CA ALA A 189 -4.76 -14.57 -1.15
C ALA A 189 -5.86 -15.62 -0.84
N PHE A 190 -6.00 -16.04 0.41
CA PHE A 190 -7.07 -16.94 0.83
C PHE A 190 -8.44 -16.28 0.72
N LEU A 191 -8.60 -15.04 1.18
CA LEU A 191 -9.86 -14.29 1.09
C LEU A 191 -10.30 -14.10 -0.36
N VAL A 192 -9.41 -13.65 -1.23
CA VAL A 192 -9.71 -13.47 -2.66
C VAL A 192 -10.12 -14.79 -3.30
N ARG A 193 -9.39 -15.88 -3.03
CA ARG A 193 -9.77 -17.22 -3.52
C ARG A 193 -11.14 -17.66 -3.02
N TRP A 194 -11.44 -17.39 -1.76
CA TRP A 194 -12.73 -17.72 -1.16
C TRP A 194 -13.88 -16.93 -1.83
N VAL A 195 -13.73 -15.60 -1.96
CA VAL A 195 -14.71 -14.73 -2.62
C VAL A 195 -14.95 -15.16 -4.06
N VAL A 196 -13.88 -15.39 -4.83
CA VAL A 196 -14.00 -15.84 -6.23
C VAL A 196 -14.72 -17.19 -6.33
N ARG A 197 -14.43 -18.12 -5.41
CA ARG A 197 -15.14 -19.43 -5.39
C ARG A 197 -16.61 -19.27 -5.06
N SER A 198 -16.95 -18.43 -4.08
CA SER A 198 -18.34 -18.16 -3.68
C SER A 198 -19.13 -17.51 -4.80
N LEU A 199 -18.56 -16.52 -5.48
CA LEU A 199 -19.19 -15.88 -6.64
C LEU A 199 -19.42 -16.88 -7.78
N ARG A 200 -18.42 -17.71 -8.13
CA ARG A 200 -18.57 -18.76 -9.16
C ARG A 200 -19.64 -19.79 -8.80
N ALA A 201 -19.81 -20.11 -7.51
CA ALA A 201 -20.86 -21.02 -7.07
C ALA A 201 -22.26 -20.39 -7.23
N LEU A 202 -22.41 -19.11 -6.89
CA LEU A 202 -23.67 -18.36 -7.07
C LEU A 202 -24.06 -18.26 -8.55
N PHE A 203 -23.13 -17.92 -9.43
CA PHE A 203 -23.41 -17.83 -10.87
C PHE A 203 -23.80 -19.17 -11.48
N ARG A 204 -23.15 -20.27 -11.09
CA ARG A 204 -23.54 -21.61 -11.54
C ARG A 204 -24.93 -22.01 -11.06
N GLY A 205 -25.28 -21.74 -9.81
CA GLY A 205 -26.62 -21.99 -9.31
C GLY A 205 -27.69 -21.20 -10.04
N ALA A 206 -27.40 -19.93 -10.38
CA ALA A 206 -28.32 -19.11 -11.17
C ALA A 206 -28.49 -19.59 -12.62
N GLU A 207 -27.43 -20.11 -13.25
CA GLU A 207 -27.48 -20.72 -14.60
C GLU A 207 -28.34 -21.99 -14.61
N GLU A 208 -28.24 -22.83 -13.57
CA GLU A 208 -29.07 -24.03 -13.39
C GLU A 208 -30.55 -23.67 -13.18
N GLU A 209 -30.85 -22.67 -12.35
CA GLU A 209 -32.24 -22.21 -12.12
C GLU A 209 -32.88 -21.55 -13.35
N LEU A 210 -32.09 -20.83 -14.16
CA LEU A 210 -32.57 -20.18 -15.40
C LEU A 210 -32.72 -21.13 -16.57
N GLY A 211 -32.40 -22.43 -16.40
CA GLY A 211 -32.54 -23.44 -17.44
C GLY A 211 -31.64 -23.23 -18.65
N VAL A 212 -30.54 -22.46 -18.49
CA VAL A 212 -29.50 -22.32 -19.52
C VAL A 212 -28.66 -23.57 -19.47
N ALA A 213 -29.24 -24.70 -19.93
CA ALA A 213 -28.56 -25.98 -20.01
C ALA A 213 -27.36 -25.89 -20.94
N SER A 214 -26.19 -26.23 -20.40
CA SER A 214 -25.00 -26.48 -21.22
C SER A 214 -25.37 -27.53 -22.29
N PRO A 215 -24.98 -27.34 -23.55
CA PRO A 215 -25.24 -28.36 -24.61
C PRO A 215 -24.59 -29.68 -24.18
N PRO A 216 -25.23 -30.84 -24.47
CA PRO A 216 -24.71 -32.15 -24.11
C PRO A 216 -23.31 -32.32 -24.70
N ARG A 217 -22.35 -32.72 -23.88
CA ARG A 217 -21.01 -33.09 -24.37
C ARG A 217 -21.17 -34.37 -25.20
N THR A 218 -21.05 -34.22 -26.51
CA THR A 218 -20.87 -35.32 -27.47
C THR A 218 -19.44 -35.81 -27.44
#